data_2fb83ba515a3b346736ef915984e162e
#
_entry.id   2fb83ba515a3b346736ef915984e162e
#
_cell.length_a   1.000
_cell.length_b   1.000
_cell.length_c   1.000
_cell.angle_alpha   90.00
_cell.angle_beta   90.00
_cell.angle_gamma   90.00
#
_symmetry.space_group_name_H-M   'P 1'
#
loop_
_entity.id
_entity.type
_entity.pdbx_description
1 polymer ?
#
loop_
_entity_poly.entity_id
_entity_poly.type
_entity_poly.pdbx_seq_one_letter_code
_entity_poly.pdbx_strand_id
1 'polypeptide(L)'
;MWDPHHIFNPGKIVNTPPMDTDLRFVPDQPTPVFDTMYDFSENQGIVRAAELCNGSGDCRKTKLSGGTMCPSYQATKDEKDTTRARANILREMLSKTDTVKPFSRPEIKEVLDLCLSCKGCSSECPSNVDMAKLKGEWQYQYYQDEGIPLRNRLIGNFTMAMSLASKIPWAYQLIFSNKFSGGIAKAIAGFASERSMPALGSLTFKKWLKTHFK
;
A
#
# COMPACT_ATOMS: atom_id res chain seq x y z
N MET A 1 26.82 42.66 16.84
CA MET A 1 26.53 41.26 16.49
C MET A 1 25.13 41.23 15.83
N TRP A 2 25.03 40.67 14.61
CA TRP A 2 23.81 40.77 13.82
C TRP A 2 22.65 39.88 14.33
N ASP A 3 22.96 38.83 15.08
CA ASP A 3 22.01 37.89 15.64
C ASP A 3 22.33 37.59 17.12
N PRO A 4 22.08 38.55 18.01
CA PRO A 4 22.40 38.39 19.43
C PRO A 4 21.54 37.33 20.12
N HIS A 5 20.42 36.94 19.53
CA HIS A 5 19.49 35.96 20.08
C HIS A 5 19.56 34.59 19.37
N HIS A 6 20.51 34.41 18.43
CA HIS A 6 20.69 33.16 17.70
C HIS A 6 19.38 32.64 17.01
N ILE A 7 18.62 33.57 16.39
CA ILE A 7 17.34 33.26 15.73
C ILE A 7 17.57 32.81 14.28
N PHE A 8 18.61 33.34 13.59
CA PHE A 8 18.87 33.04 12.19
C PHE A 8 19.75 31.81 12.02
N ASN A 9 19.16 30.68 11.66
CA ASN A 9 19.85 29.41 11.42
C ASN A 9 20.87 29.03 12.53
N PRO A 10 20.43 28.92 13.79
CA PRO A 10 21.35 28.59 14.88
C PRO A 10 21.99 27.22 14.63
N GLY A 11 23.27 27.08 14.96
CA GLY A 11 23.97 25.81 14.83
C GLY A 11 24.26 25.34 13.40
N LYS A 12 24.17 26.21 12.38
CA LYS A 12 24.44 25.79 10.99
C LYS A 12 25.85 26.09 10.53
N ILE A 13 26.38 27.27 10.85
CA ILE A 13 27.74 27.70 10.48
C ILE A 13 28.60 27.97 11.72
N VAL A 14 28.01 28.62 12.71
CA VAL A 14 28.65 28.91 13.98
C VAL A 14 28.13 28.00 15.07
N ASN A 15 29.01 27.40 15.85
CA ASN A 15 28.66 26.42 16.89
C ASN A 15 27.82 25.26 16.34
N THR A 16 28.21 24.72 15.19
CA THR A 16 27.52 23.52 14.61
C THR A 16 27.73 22.34 15.54
N PRO A 17 26.67 21.51 15.72
CA PRO A 17 26.84 20.24 16.43
C PRO A 17 27.82 19.34 15.67
N PRO A 18 28.47 18.39 16.33
CA PRO A 18 29.28 17.36 15.68
C PRO A 18 28.52 16.60 14.59
N MET A 19 29.22 16.08 13.57
CA MET A 19 28.63 15.38 12.44
C MET A 19 27.92 14.09 12.83
N ASP A 20 28.22 13.52 13.96
CA ASP A 20 27.71 12.27 14.53
C ASP A 20 26.54 12.48 15.49
N THR A 21 26.07 13.72 15.67
CA THR A 21 24.88 14.02 16.46
C THR A 21 23.63 14.14 15.60
N ASP A 22 22.48 13.87 16.20
CA ASP A 22 21.16 13.95 15.56
C ASP A 22 21.04 13.10 14.28
N LEU A 23 21.79 12.01 14.21
CA LEU A 23 21.70 11.05 13.11
C LEU A 23 20.38 10.26 13.18
N ARG A 24 19.91 9.82 12.02
CA ARG A 24 18.72 8.96 11.91
C ARG A 24 18.86 7.66 12.69
N PHE A 25 20.06 7.11 12.75
CA PHE A 25 20.41 5.88 13.45
C PHE A 25 21.59 6.14 14.38
N VAL A 26 21.59 5.44 15.51
CA VAL A 26 22.76 5.37 16.37
C VAL A 26 23.86 4.60 15.63
N PRO A 27 25.13 5.00 15.72
CA PRO A 27 26.24 4.23 15.17
C PRO A 27 26.15 2.76 15.61
N ASP A 28 26.41 1.84 14.68
CA ASP A 28 26.36 0.38 14.89
C ASP A 28 24.98 -0.19 15.25
N GLN A 29 23.90 0.59 15.08
CA GLN A 29 22.54 0.08 15.28
C GLN A 29 22.22 -1.01 14.24
N PRO A 30 21.93 -2.25 14.68
CA PRO A 30 21.56 -3.32 13.75
C PRO A 30 20.23 -3.00 13.08
N THR A 31 20.14 -3.24 11.77
CA THR A 31 18.88 -3.18 11.04
C THR A 31 18.08 -4.45 11.35
N PRO A 32 16.83 -4.35 11.81
CA PRO A 32 15.99 -5.51 12.04
C PRO A 32 15.79 -6.32 10.74
N VAL A 33 15.92 -7.63 10.86
CA VAL A 33 15.72 -8.59 9.76
C VAL A 33 14.38 -9.27 9.98
N PHE A 34 13.56 -9.32 8.94
CA PHE A 34 12.25 -9.96 8.94
C PHE A 34 12.25 -11.10 7.90
N ASP A 35 11.59 -12.19 8.25
CA ASP A 35 11.26 -13.23 7.27
C ASP A 35 10.13 -12.72 6.38
N THR A 36 10.37 -12.65 5.07
CA THR A 36 9.47 -12.00 4.11
C THR A 36 9.04 -12.96 3.01
N MET A 37 7.78 -12.81 2.55
CA MET A 37 7.24 -13.57 1.42
C MET A 37 7.87 -13.13 0.08
N TYR A 38 8.11 -11.82 -0.07
CA TYR A 38 8.80 -11.28 -1.23
C TYR A 38 10.30 -11.25 -0.99
N ASP A 39 11.06 -11.47 -2.06
CA ASP A 39 12.52 -11.37 -2.02
C ASP A 39 12.97 -9.90 -1.96
N PHE A 40 13.62 -9.51 -0.86
CA PHE A 40 14.25 -8.20 -0.64
C PHE A 40 15.78 -8.32 -0.53
N SER A 41 16.38 -9.40 -1.00
CA SER A 41 17.83 -9.65 -0.90
C SER A 41 18.67 -8.54 -1.55
N GLU A 42 18.23 -8.02 -2.70
CA GLU A 42 18.90 -6.90 -3.39
C GLU A 42 19.03 -5.66 -2.51
N ASN A 43 18.11 -5.46 -1.59
CA ASN A 43 18.10 -4.32 -0.68
C ASN A 43 18.55 -4.68 0.74
N GLN A 44 19.04 -5.91 0.98
CA GLN A 44 19.40 -6.37 2.32
C GLN A 44 18.23 -6.35 3.32
N GLY A 45 17.00 -6.53 2.85
CA GLY A 45 15.79 -6.63 3.66
C GLY A 45 14.77 -5.51 3.41
N ILE A 46 13.57 -5.69 3.96
CA ILE A 46 12.42 -4.79 3.75
C ILE A 46 12.65 -3.39 4.32
N VAL A 47 13.34 -3.27 5.46
CA VAL A 47 13.65 -1.98 6.08
C VAL A 47 14.54 -1.16 5.14
N ARG A 48 15.60 -1.77 4.62
CA ARG A 48 16.52 -1.14 3.67
C ARG A 48 15.83 -0.80 2.34
N ALA A 49 14.90 -1.63 1.89
CA ALA A 49 14.07 -1.30 0.72
C ALA A 49 13.22 -0.04 0.95
N ALA A 50 12.69 0.16 2.16
CA ALA A 50 12.00 1.40 2.52
C ALA A 50 12.95 2.60 2.64
N GLU A 51 14.20 2.38 3.05
CA GLU A 51 15.24 3.41 3.17
C GLU A 51 15.78 3.95 1.83
N LEU A 52 15.46 3.32 0.71
CA LEU A 52 15.82 3.86 -0.61
C LEU A 52 15.28 5.27 -0.84
N CYS A 53 14.25 5.68 -0.12
CA CYS A 53 13.70 7.02 -0.24
C CYS A 53 14.71 8.10 0.22
N ASN A 54 15.26 8.82 -0.76
CA ASN A 54 16.19 9.95 -0.51
C ASN A 54 15.49 11.30 -0.30
N GLY A 55 14.16 11.34 -0.33
CA GLY A 55 13.40 12.56 -0.10
C GLY A 55 13.28 13.50 -1.30
N SER A 56 13.60 13.07 -2.54
CA SER A 56 13.55 13.91 -3.77
C SER A 56 12.22 14.64 -3.96
N GLY A 57 11.11 14.07 -3.48
CA GLY A 57 9.79 14.70 -3.56
C GLY A 57 9.04 14.52 -4.88
N ASP A 58 9.58 13.76 -5.84
CA ASP A 58 8.90 13.46 -7.11
C ASP A 58 7.51 12.84 -6.91
N CYS A 59 7.27 12.17 -5.79
CA CYS A 59 5.96 11.65 -5.42
C CYS A 59 4.93 12.74 -5.07
N ARG A 60 5.32 14.01 -5.02
CA ARG A 60 4.45 15.18 -4.83
C ARG A 60 4.08 15.88 -6.13
N LYS A 61 4.28 15.23 -7.26
CA LYS A 61 3.89 15.78 -8.56
C LYS A 61 2.40 16.12 -8.60
N THR A 62 2.09 17.20 -9.28
CA THR A 62 0.71 17.60 -9.58
C THR A 62 0.31 17.12 -10.97
N LYS A 63 -0.95 17.23 -11.32
CA LYS A 63 -1.43 16.93 -12.68
C LYS A 63 -0.69 17.73 -13.77
N LEU A 64 -0.21 18.91 -13.43
CA LEU A 64 0.53 19.79 -14.36
C LEU A 64 1.93 19.25 -14.68
N SER A 65 2.53 18.53 -13.75
CA SER A 65 3.90 17.97 -13.92
C SER A 65 3.91 16.68 -14.74
N GLY A 66 2.74 16.11 -15.03
CA GLY A 66 2.63 14.81 -15.70
C GLY A 66 3.04 13.64 -14.81
N GLY A 67 3.00 12.43 -15.39
CA GLY A 67 3.31 11.19 -14.69
C GLY A 67 2.13 10.60 -13.92
N THR A 68 2.30 9.37 -13.44
CA THR A 68 1.27 8.60 -12.74
C THR A 68 1.57 8.39 -11.26
N MET A 69 2.75 8.77 -10.80
CA MET A 69 3.21 8.50 -9.44
C MET A 69 2.30 9.12 -8.40
N CYS A 70 1.93 8.33 -7.40
CA CYS A 70 1.07 8.69 -6.28
C CYS A 70 -0.29 9.30 -6.66
N PRO A 71 -1.19 8.54 -7.31
CA PRO A 71 -2.55 9.00 -7.60
C PRO A 71 -3.31 9.45 -6.35
N SER A 72 -3.07 8.80 -5.20
CA SER A 72 -3.65 9.19 -3.91
C SER A 72 -3.23 10.60 -3.52
N TYR A 73 -1.95 10.94 -3.57
CA TYR A 73 -1.49 12.31 -3.32
C TYR A 73 -2.06 13.30 -4.32
N GLN A 74 -2.14 12.93 -5.59
CA GLN A 74 -2.73 13.82 -6.61
C GLN A 74 -4.18 14.19 -6.29
N ALA A 75 -4.92 13.26 -5.65
CA ALA A 75 -6.30 13.47 -5.24
C ALA A 75 -6.42 14.25 -3.92
N THR A 76 -5.67 13.84 -2.88
CA THR A 76 -5.83 14.38 -1.52
C THR A 76 -4.98 15.62 -1.25
N LYS A 77 -3.80 15.73 -1.88
CA LYS A 77 -2.75 16.71 -1.58
C LYS A 77 -2.18 16.59 -0.15
N ASP A 78 -2.47 15.49 0.52
CA ASP A 78 -1.94 15.19 1.84
C ASP A 78 -0.60 14.46 1.72
N GLU A 79 0.41 14.92 2.47
CA GLU A 79 1.76 14.34 2.47
C GLU A 79 1.75 12.85 2.84
N LYS A 80 0.88 12.43 3.75
CA LYS A 80 0.77 11.03 4.18
C LYS A 80 0.47 10.06 3.02
N ASP A 81 -0.11 10.56 1.93
CA ASP A 81 -0.47 9.77 0.76
C ASP A 81 0.64 9.67 -0.29
N THR A 82 1.83 10.21 0.02
CA THR A 82 3.01 10.12 -0.86
C THR A 82 3.77 8.80 -0.69
N THR A 83 4.54 8.41 -1.70
CA THR A 83 5.52 7.31 -1.57
C THR A 83 6.54 7.60 -0.48
N ARG A 84 6.98 8.87 -0.36
CA ARG A 84 7.94 9.32 0.65
C ARG A 84 7.44 9.09 2.07
N ALA A 85 6.22 9.55 2.38
CA ALA A 85 5.64 9.37 3.71
C ALA A 85 5.49 7.88 4.05
N ARG A 86 4.96 7.09 3.13
CA ARG A 86 4.80 5.65 3.31
C ARG A 86 6.11 4.93 3.56
N ALA A 87 7.14 5.24 2.78
CA ALA A 87 8.47 4.66 2.96
C ALA A 87 9.09 5.05 4.30
N ASN A 88 8.95 6.33 4.69
CA ASN A 88 9.46 6.82 5.96
C ASN A 88 8.76 6.21 7.17
N ILE A 89 7.43 6.08 7.14
CA ILE A 89 6.67 5.43 8.22
C ILE A 89 7.02 3.95 8.32
N LEU A 90 7.08 3.23 7.19
CA LEU A 90 7.52 1.83 7.20
C LEU A 90 8.89 1.68 7.85
N ARG A 91 9.87 2.44 7.38
CA ARG A 91 11.21 2.43 7.96
C ARG A 91 11.19 2.73 9.45
N GLU A 92 10.55 3.82 9.84
CA GLU A 92 10.50 4.27 11.24
C GLU A 92 9.86 3.22 12.15
N MET A 93 8.73 2.66 11.74
CA MET A 93 8.00 1.69 12.56
C MET A 93 8.69 0.33 12.60
N LEU A 94 9.26 -0.13 11.49
CA LEU A 94 9.95 -1.41 11.44
C LEU A 94 11.36 -1.37 12.05
N SER A 95 11.96 -0.20 12.22
CA SER A 95 13.25 -0.06 12.91
C SER A 95 13.11 -0.06 14.44
N LYS A 96 11.89 0.10 14.98
CA LYS A 96 11.63 0.03 16.42
C LYS A 96 11.50 -1.42 16.86
N THR A 97 12.36 -1.84 17.76
CA THR A 97 12.41 -3.23 18.26
C THR A 97 11.54 -3.48 19.51
N ASP A 98 10.79 -2.48 19.93
CA ASP A 98 9.97 -2.47 21.14
C ASP A 98 8.61 -3.19 21.01
N THR A 99 8.30 -3.70 19.83
CA THR A 99 6.97 -4.23 19.50
C THR A 99 7.04 -5.66 19.01
N VAL A 100 6.21 -6.55 19.57
CA VAL A 100 6.11 -7.97 19.15
C VAL A 100 5.52 -8.10 17.74
N LYS A 101 4.61 -7.18 17.34
CA LYS A 101 3.91 -7.16 16.06
C LYS A 101 4.19 -5.86 15.31
N PRO A 102 5.38 -5.67 14.74
CA PRO A 102 5.76 -4.40 14.13
C PRO A 102 4.91 -4.03 12.90
N PHE A 103 4.40 -5.02 12.17
CA PHE A 103 3.56 -4.80 10.99
C PHE A 103 2.10 -4.45 11.33
N SER A 104 1.65 -4.70 12.55
CA SER A 104 0.26 -4.40 12.99
C SER A 104 0.09 -2.97 13.53
N ARG A 105 1.12 -2.13 13.42
CA ARG A 105 1.05 -0.74 13.87
C ARG A 105 0.02 0.08 13.07
N PRO A 106 -0.87 0.81 13.74
CA PRO A 106 -1.94 1.58 13.08
C PRO A 106 -1.41 2.67 12.16
N GLU A 107 -0.24 3.25 12.45
CA GLU A 107 0.40 4.28 11.65
C GLU A 107 0.76 3.77 10.25
N ILE A 108 1.23 2.52 10.15
CA ILE A 108 1.53 1.90 8.84
C ILE A 108 0.25 1.68 8.05
N LYS A 109 -0.79 1.17 8.71
CA LYS A 109 -2.09 0.92 8.09
C LYS A 109 -2.69 2.21 7.54
N GLU A 110 -2.67 3.29 8.32
CA GLU A 110 -3.22 4.58 7.92
C GLU A 110 -2.58 5.12 6.64
N VAL A 111 -1.25 5.13 6.56
CA VAL A 111 -0.54 5.68 5.38
C VAL A 111 -0.62 4.77 4.15
N LEU A 112 -0.81 3.47 4.34
CA LEU A 112 -0.91 2.51 3.25
C LEU A 112 -2.35 2.32 2.72
N ASP A 113 -3.36 2.75 3.45
CA ASP A 113 -4.77 2.51 3.13
C ASP A 113 -5.13 3.00 1.72
N LEU A 114 -4.86 4.25 1.39
CA LEU A 114 -5.13 4.85 0.09
C LEU A 114 -4.10 4.49 -1.01
N CYS A 115 -3.09 3.69 -0.72
CA CYS A 115 -2.16 3.23 -1.75
C CYS A 115 -2.83 2.24 -2.69
N LEU A 116 -2.91 2.56 -3.97
CA LEU A 116 -3.54 1.71 -5.00
C LEU A 116 -2.65 0.56 -5.48
N SER A 117 -1.41 0.46 -5.01
CA SER A 117 -0.40 -0.50 -5.52
C SER A 117 -0.24 -0.45 -7.05
N CYS A 118 -0.38 0.74 -7.64
CA CYS A 118 -0.37 0.95 -9.09
C CYS A 118 1.02 0.83 -9.73
N LYS A 119 2.07 0.66 -8.93
CA LYS A 119 3.48 0.57 -9.34
C LYS A 119 4.06 1.81 -10.05
N GLY A 120 3.33 2.93 -10.14
CA GLY A 120 3.87 4.17 -10.69
C GLY A 120 5.15 4.64 -9.98
N CYS A 121 5.29 4.33 -8.69
CA CYS A 121 6.50 4.65 -7.93
C CYS A 121 7.73 3.84 -8.39
N SER A 122 7.59 2.55 -8.73
CA SER A 122 8.73 1.73 -9.17
C SER A 122 9.33 2.18 -10.50
N SER A 123 8.56 2.88 -11.34
CA SER A 123 9.03 3.40 -12.63
C SER A 123 9.44 4.87 -12.61
N GLU A 124 8.79 5.68 -11.77
CA GLU A 124 8.97 7.13 -11.78
C GLU A 124 9.80 7.66 -10.60
N CYS A 125 10.01 6.85 -9.55
CA CYS A 125 10.83 7.27 -8.41
C CYS A 125 12.32 7.21 -8.76
N PRO A 126 13.06 8.33 -8.64
CA PRO A 126 14.50 8.33 -8.93
C PRO A 126 15.31 7.45 -7.98
N SER A 127 14.74 7.10 -6.83
CA SER A 127 15.34 6.21 -5.83
C SER A 127 14.79 4.77 -5.89
N ASN A 128 14.03 4.42 -6.93
CA ASN A 128 13.49 3.07 -7.15
C ASN A 128 12.69 2.48 -5.97
N VAL A 129 11.97 3.31 -5.22
CA VAL A 129 11.11 2.81 -4.13
C VAL A 129 9.90 2.10 -4.72
N ASP A 130 9.85 0.77 -4.63
CA ASP A 130 8.67 -0.01 -5.00
C ASP A 130 7.69 -0.12 -3.82
N MET A 131 6.83 0.89 -3.70
CA MET A 131 5.81 0.90 -2.65
C MET A 131 4.76 -0.20 -2.83
N ALA A 132 4.53 -0.67 -4.04
CA ALA A 132 3.58 -1.76 -4.29
C ALA A 132 4.09 -3.08 -3.70
N LYS A 133 5.39 -3.36 -3.85
CA LYS A 133 6.05 -4.52 -3.24
C LYS A 133 6.08 -4.40 -1.72
N LEU A 134 6.46 -3.24 -1.19
CA LEU A 134 6.48 -2.97 0.24
C LEU A 134 5.08 -3.10 0.88
N LYS A 135 4.03 -2.57 0.23
CA LYS A 135 2.64 -2.72 0.69
C LYS A 135 2.17 -4.17 0.63
N GLY A 136 2.52 -4.91 -0.42
CA GLY A 136 2.17 -6.32 -0.55
C GLY A 136 2.74 -7.15 0.60
N GLU A 137 4.02 -6.94 0.93
CA GLU A 137 4.67 -7.59 2.07
C GLU A 137 4.03 -7.19 3.40
N TRP A 138 3.87 -5.88 3.63
CA TRP A 138 3.19 -5.40 4.82
C TRP A 138 1.81 -6.04 5.00
N GLN A 139 1.03 -6.12 3.92
CA GLN A 139 -0.32 -6.69 3.98
C GLN A 139 -0.31 -8.17 4.29
N TYR A 140 0.67 -8.92 3.76
CA TYR A 140 0.87 -10.32 4.08
C TYR A 140 1.16 -10.49 5.59
N GLN A 141 2.15 -9.77 6.12
CA GLN A 141 2.53 -9.83 7.54
C GLN A 141 1.38 -9.39 8.45
N TYR A 142 0.69 -8.31 8.10
CA TYR A 142 -0.48 -7.82 8.82
C TYR A 142 -1.57 -8.90 8.92
N TYR A 143 -1.81 -9.64 7.83
CA TYR A 143 -2.81 -10.71 7.84
C TYR A 143 -2.37 -11.97 8.59
N GLN A 144 -1.08 -12.21 8.74
CA GLN A 144 -0.60 -13.27 9.64
C GLN A 144 -0.91 -12.93 11.10
N ASP A 145 -0.77 -11.66 11.47
CA ASP A 145 -1.00 -11.19 12.84
C ASP A 145 -2.47 -11.00 13.21
N GLU A 146 -3.26 -10.41 12.32
CA GLU A 146 -4.63 -9.94 12.58
C GLU A 146 -5.71 -10.78 11.88
N GLY A 147 -5.30 -11.68 10.99
CA GLY A 147 -6.21 -12.48 10.18
C GLY A 147 -6.69 -11.76 8.92
N ILE A 148 -7.19 -12.54 7.96
CA ILE A 148 -7.68 -12.03 6.68
C ILE A 148 -9.15 -11.61 6.81
N PRO A 149 -9.51 -10.34 6.57
CA PRO A 149 -10.91 -9.91 6.56
C PRO A 149 -11.75 -10.69 5.54
N LEU A 150 -13.02 -10.95 5.88
CA LEU A 150 -13.95 -11.70 5.02
C LEU A 150 -14.01 -11.13 3.60
N ARG A 151 -14.10 -9.81 3.47
CA ARG A 151 -14.11 -9.13 2.18
C ARG A 151 -12.88 -9.48 1.33
N ASN A 152 -11.69 -9.45 1.92
CA ASN A 152 -10.43 -9.72 1.22
C ASN A 152 -10.35 -11.21 0.81
N ARG A 153 -10.84 -12.11 1.68
CA ARG A 153 -10.95 -13.53 1.36
C ARG A 153 -11.91 -13.79 0.19
N LEU A 154 -13.05 -13.11 0.16
CA LEU A 154 -14.03 -13.20 -0.93
C LEU A 154 -13.45 -12.67 -2.25
N ILE A 155 -12.77 -11.53 -2.21
CA ILE A 155 -12.13 -10.94 -3.39
C ILE A 155 -10.97 -11.82 -3.89
N GLY A 156 -10.14 -12.34 -3.01
CA GLY A 156 -9.04 -13.24 -3.38
C GLY A 156 -9.52 -14.53 -4.06
N ASN A 157 -10.68 -15.03 -3.67
CA ASN A 157 -11.30 -16.23 -4.25
C ASN A 157 -12.37 -15.91 -5.31
N PHE A 158 -12.43 -14.66 -5.81
CA PHE A 158 -13.48 -14.20 -6.71
C PHE A 158 -13.60 -15.07 -7.98
N THR A 159 -12.48 -15.45 -8.58
CA THR A 159 -12.46 -16.28 -9.79
C THR A 159 -13.14 -17.64 -9.56
N MET A 160 -12.86 -18.27 -8.43
CA MET A 160 -13.47 -19.55 -8.06
C MET A 160 -14.96 -19.38 -7.76
N ALA A 161 -15.33 -18.34 -7.01
CA ALA A 161 -16.71 -18.01 -6.70
C ALA A 161 -17.53 -17.74 -7.97
N MET A 162 -17.00 -16.97 -8.92
CA MET A 162 -17.65 -16.68 -10.20
C MET A 162 -17.72 -17.91 -11.11
N SER A 163 -16.72 -18.79 -11.09
CA SER A 163 -16.76 -20.06 -11.81
C SER A 163 -17.89 -20.97 -11.30
N LEU A 164 -18.10 -20.98 -9.99
CA LEU A 164 -19.21 -21.72 -9.39
C LEU A 164 -20.57 -21.09 -9.70
N ALA A 165 -20.68 -19.76 -9.51
CA ALA A 165 -21.90 -19.00 -9.81
C ALA A 165 -22.31 -19.09 -11.28
N SER A 166 -21.35 -19.21 -12.21
CA SER A 166 -21.63 -19.38 -13.64
C SER A 166 -22.29 -20.70 -14.02
N LYS A 167 -22.29 -21.68 -13.12
CA LYS A 167 -23.02 -22.94 -13.31
C LYS A 167 -24.53 -22.78 -13.05
N ILE A 168 -24.90 -21.81 -12.18
CA ILE A 168 -26.27 -21.52 -11.78
C ILE A 168 -26.53 -20.00 -11.87
N PRO A 169 -26.47 -19.41 -13.07
CA PRO A 169 -26.53 -17.96 -13.23
C PRO A 169 -27.85 -17.34 -12.79
N TRP A 170 -28.95 -18.07 -12.90
CA TRP A 170 -30.26 -17.62 -12.45
C TRP A 170 -30.34 -17.40 -10.93
N ALA A 171 -29.70 -18.25 -10.14
CA ALA A 171 -29.67 -18.09 -8.68
C ALA A 171 -28.84 -16.86 -8.27
N TYR A 172 -27.69 -16.63 -8.91
CA TYR A 172 -26.91 -15.44 -8.72
C TYR A 172 -27.71 -14.16 -9.06
N GLN A 173 -28.39 -14.15 -10.20
CA GLN A 173 -29.22 -13.02 -10.62
C GLN A 173 -30.41 -12.81 -9.66
N LEU A 174 -31.06 -13.84 -9.17
CA LEU A 174 -32.13 -13.72 -8.19
C LEU A 174 -31.69 -13.03 -6.92
N ILE A 175 -30.49 -13.37 -6.43
CA ILE A 175 -29.92 -12.74 -5.21
C ILE A 175 -29.54 -11.28 -5.46
N PHE A 176 -28.81 -10.98 -6.54
CA PHE A 176 -28.23 -9.66 -6.75
C PHE A 176 -29.09 -8.67 -7.55
N SER A 177 -30.12 -9.12 -8.26
CA SER A 177 -31.08 -8.23 -8.92
C SER A 177 -32.15 -7.68 -7.96
N ASN A 178 -32.44 -8.38 -6.87
CA ASN A 178 -33.36 -7.89 -5.85
C ASN A 178 -32.61 -6.90 -4.92
N LYS A 179 -33.15 -5.68 -4.76
CA LYS A 179 -32.54 -4.64 -3.92
C LYS A 179 -32.38 -5.08 -2.45
N PHE A 180 -33.31 -5.85 -1.91
CA PHE A 180 -33.26 -6.30 -0.53
C PHE A 180 -32.20 -7.40 -0.31
N SER A 181 -32.30 -8.53 -1.01
CA SER A 181 -31.32 -9.62 -0.87
C SER A 181 -29.92 -9.24 -1.33
N GLY A 182 -29.82 -8.48 -2.43
CA GLY A 182 -28.54 -7.93 -2.90
C GLY A 182 -27.94 -6.91 -1.95
N GLY A 183 -28.78 -6.12 -1.25
CA GLY A 183 -28.34 -5.20 -0.21
C GLY A 183 -27.71 -5.94 0.97
N ILE A 184 -28.36 -6.95 1.48
CA ILE A 184 -27.84 -7.79 2.58
C ILE A 184 -26.54 -8.49 2.16
N ALA A 185 -26.52 -9.11 0.99
CA ALA A 185 -25.33 -9.81 0.49
C ALA A 185 -24.12 -8.85 0.34
N LYS A 186 -24.35 -7.63 -0.17
CA LYS A 186 -23.31 -6.59 -0.27
C LYS A 186 -22.84 -6.13 1.10
N ALA A 187 -23.74 -5.90 2.05
CA ALA A 187 -23.39 -5.50 3.40
C ALA A 187 -22.51 -6.54 4.12
N ILE A 188 -22.88 -7.82 4.03
CA ILE A 188 -22.08 -8.92 4.59
C ILE A 188 -20.70 -9.00 3.93
N ALA A 189 -20.65 -8.83 2.61
CA ALA A 189 -19.39 -8.86 1.86
C ALA A 189 -18.57 -7.56 1.95
N GLY A 190 -19.06 -6.51 2.62
CA GLY A 190 -18.41 -5.22 2.77
C GLY A 190 -18.32 -4.41 1.47
N PHE A 191 -19.27 -4.61 0.53
CA PHE A 191 -19.36 -3.81 -0.69
C PHE A 191 -20.27 -2.60 -0.49
N ALA A 192 -19.95 -1.52 -1.22
CA ALA A 192 -20.78 -0.31 -1.19
C ALA A 192 -22.21 -0.60 -1.70
N SER A 193 -23.20 -0.07 -1.00
CA SER A 193 -24.63 -0.28 -1.29
C SER A 193 -25.02 0.27 -2.66
N GLU A 194 -24.38 1.38 -3.06
CA GLU A 194 -24.67 2.12 -4.30
C GLU A 194 -24.16 1.38 -5.55
N ARG A 195 -23.23 0.44 -5.39
CA ARG A 195 -22.66 -0.29 -6.52
C ARG A 195 -23.53 -1.49 -6.88
N SER A 196 -23.85 -1.62 -8.17
CA SER A 196 -24.44 -2.84 -8.71
C SER A 196 -23.38 -3.94 -8.82
N MET A 197 -23.75 -5.18 -8.51
CA MET A 197 -22.91 -6.33 -8.82
C MET A 197 -23.00 -6.65 -10.32
N PRO A 198 -21.86 -7.08 -10.95
CA PRO A 198 -21.87 -7.43 -12.36
C PRO A 198 -22.85 -8.56 -12.66
N ALA A 199 -23.66 -8.42 -13.70
CA ALA A 199 -24.50 -9.50 -14.15
C ALA A 199 -23.66 -10.63 -14.77
N LEU A 200 -24.04 -11.89 -14.50
CA LEU A 200 -23.39 -13.02 -15.13
C LEU A 200 -23.95 -13.23 -16.54
N GLY A 201 -23.06 -13.28 -17.52
CA GLY A 201 -23.43 -13.62 -18.89
C GLY A 201 -23.89 -15.08 -19.01
N SER A 202 -24.82 -15.36 -19.95
CA SER A 202 -25.29 -16.71 -20.27
C SER A 202 -24.19 -17.58 -20.90
N LEU A 203 -23.23 -16.96 -21.58
CA LEU A 203 -22.12 -17.60 -22.26
C LEU A 203 -20.80 -17.27 -21.56
N THR A 204 -20.13 -18.28 -21.00
CA THR A 204 -18.80 -18.10 -20.42
C THR A 204 -17.73 -18.04 -21.50
N PHE A 205 -16.63 -17.31 -21.27
CA PHE A 205 -15.50 -17.24 -22.19
C PHE A 205 -14.98 -18.63 -22.59
N LYS A 206 -14.90 -19.56 -21.66
CA LYS A 206 -14.49 -20.96 -21.94
C LYS A 206 -15.42 -21.68 -22.93
N LYS A 207 -16.73 -21.46 -22.83
CA LYS A 207 -17.69 -22.02 -23.80
C LYS A 207 -17.57 -21.33 -25.14
N TRP A 208 -17.47 -20.01 -25.15
CA TRP A 208 -17.30 -19.22 -26.34
C TRP A 208 -16.02 -19.63 -27.11
N LEU A 209 -14.90 -19.76 -26.40
CA LEU A 209 -13.62 -20.17 -26.99
C LEU A 209 -13.71 -21.54 -27.67
N LYS A 210 -14.35 -22.54 -27.04
CA LYS A 210 -14.53 -23.88 -27.61
C LYS A 210 -15.36 -23.88 -28.88
N THR A 211 -16.26 -22.91 -29.07
CA THR A 211 -17.13 -22.84 -30.25
C THR A 211 -16.52 -22.04 -31.40
N HIS A 212 -15.62 -21.09 -31.11
CA HIS A 212 -15.04 -20.17 -32.09
C HIS A 212 -13.60 -20.48 -32.47
N PHE A 213 -12.88 -21.20 -31.61
CA PHE A 213 -11.52 -21.65 -31.91
C PHE A 213 -11.48 -23.19 -31.81
N LYS A 214 -11.45 -23.83 -32.96
CA LYS A 214 -11.16 -25.25 -33.14
C LYS A 214 -9.69 -25.43 -33.46
#